data_82970c2113ecb61f0a49409c42c022af
#
_entry.id   82970c2113ecb61f0a49409c42c022af
#
_cell.length_a   1.000
_cell.length_b   1.000
_cell.length_c   1.000
_cell.angle_alpha   90.00
_cell.angle_beta   90.00
_cell.angle_gamma   90.00
#
_symmetry.space_group_name_H-M   'P 1'
#
loop_
_entity.id
_entity.type
_entity.pdbx_description
1 polymer ?
#
loop_
_entity_poly.entity_id
_entity_poly.type
_entity_poly.pdbx_seq_one_letter_code
_entity_poly.pdbx_strand_id
1 'polypeptide(L)'
;MNNLFFLLGVAAVVVMLFTFDVSFVELWQHLCHAGYWLIPIVGVWILIYGMNALSWQTIIRSKCKEAKVSFWRIYRLTITGYALNYATPVGGLGGEPYRIMELSKDIGNQRATSSVILYAMMHFFAHFWYWFSSIFIYLALAAVGDLPINTAIGTLLGIVIVFCLIAFYIFSKGYRHGLVTKVIRWLGHVPGLRKWSARFQENHAEALHNIDEQIAALYAEDKRAFYRSLLLEYLSRVVQSSEVMFMLLLFGIDCGGGFSGLLITFLHSFLIVSFTTLFANLIGFLPMQLGVQEGGFVLSIAALGLSAALGIFVSIICRVREIIWILIGILLMKIDKK
;
A
#
# COMPACT_ATOMS: atom_id res chain seq x y z
N MET A 1 -17.75 -6.51 -18.80
CA MET A 1 -17.20 -5.88 -17.60
C MET A 1 -15.71 -5.57 -17.70
N ASN A 2 -14.86 -6.50 -18.15
CA ASN A 2 -13.40 -6.24 -18.26
C ASN A 2 -13.05 -5.05 -19.18
N ASN A 3 -13.84 -4.78 -20.24
CA ASN A 3 -13.61 -3.64 -21.12
C ASN A 3 -13.87 -2.29 -20.40
N LEU A 4 -14.81 -2.26 -19.46
CA LEU A 4 -15.09 -1.07 -18.64
C LEU A 4 -13.90 -0.74 -17.72
N PHE A 5 -13.38 -1.73 -16.98
CA PHE A 5 -12.21 -1.54 -16.13
C PHE A 5 -10.96 -1.16 -16.92
N PHE A 6 -10.79 -1.74 -18.11
CA PHE A 6 -9.71 -1.35 -19.02
C PHE A 6 -9.84 0.11 -19.47
N LEU A 7 -11.03 0.54 -19.90
CA LEU A 7 -11.28 1.93 -20.32
C LEU A 7 -11.09 2.91 -19.14
N LEU A 8 -11.55 2.55 -17.93
CA LEU A 8 -11.33 3.35 -16.73
C LEU A 8 -9.83 3.49 -16.43
N GLY A 9 -9.06 2.40 -16.56
CA GLY A 9 -7.60 2.44 -16.37
C GLY A 9 -6.89 3.34 -17.37
N VAL A 10 -7.26 3.25 -18.66
CA VAL A 10 -6.69 4.12 -19.70
C VAL A 10 -7.08 5.58 -19.47
N ALA A 11 -8.36 5.86 -19.18
CA ALA A 11 -8.83 7.21 -18.89
C ALA A 11 -8.09 7.83 -17.70
N ALA A 12 -7.85 7.06 -16.65
CA ALA A 12 -7.12 7.53 -15.47
C ALA A 12 -5.65 7.86 -15.77
N VAL A 13 -4.96 7.05 -16.58
CA VAL A 13 -3.59 7.38 -17.03
C VAL A 13 -3.59 8.70 -17.81
N VAL A 14 -4.56 8.90 -18.71
CA VAL A 14 -4.69 10.15 -19.46
C VAL A 14 -4.94 11.32 -18.51
N VAL A 15 -5.89 11.21 -17.58
CA VAL A 15 -6.16 12.26 -16.59
C VAL A 15 -4.91 12.56 -15.75
N MET A 16 -4.20 11.51 -15.30
CA MET A 16 -2.97 11.68 -14.52
C MET A 16 -1.91 12.45 -15.30
N LEU A 17 -1.69 12.15 -16.58
CA LEU A 17 -0.73 12.85 -17.44
C LEU A 17 -1.09 14.33 -17.65
N PHE A 18 -2.39 14.68 -17.69
CA PHE A 18 -2.85 16.08 -17.85
C PHE A 18 -2.93 16.86 -16.53
N THR A 19 -3.06 16.18 -15.39
CA THR A 19 -3.11 16.83 -14.06
C THR A 19 -1.73 16.97 -13.41
N PHE A 20 -0.70 16.43 -14.05
CA PHE A 20 0.67 16.52 -13.56
C PHE A 20 1.23 17.93 -13.86
N ASP A 21 1.50 18.71 -12.83
CA ASP A 21 2.06 20.08 -12.95
C ASP A 21 3.56 20.10 -13.34
N VAL A 22 4.07 19.00 -13.92
CA VAL A 22 5.45 18.87 -14.39
C VAL A 22 5.45 18.84 -15.91
N SER A 23 6.28 19.68 -16.53
CA SER A 23 6.39 19.69 -17.98
C SER A 23 6.99 18.37 -18.50
N PHE A 24 6.56 17.91 -19.70
CA PHE A 24 7.13 16.70 -20.31
C PHE A 24 8.66 16.82 -20.52
N VAL A 25 9.18 18.02 -20.68
CA VAL A 25 10.63 18.29 -20.81
C VAL A 25 11.35 18.02 -19.50
N GLU A 26 10.82 18.52 -18.38
CA GLU A 26 11.36 18.25 -17.06
C GLU A 26 11.29 16.78 -16.70
N LEU A 27 10.16 16.12 -17.00
CA LEU A 27 10.00 14.68 -16.81
C LEU A 27 11.08 13.90 -17.57
N TRP A 28 11.32 14.26 -18.85
CA TRP A 28 12.35 13.63 -19.66
C TRP A 28 13.75 13.86 -19.12
N GLN A 29 14.06 15.08 -18.68
CA GLN A 29 15.35 15.40 -18.05
C GLN A 29 15.58 14.57 -16.79
N HIS A 30 14.57 14.44 -15.92
CA HIS A 30 14.66 13.60 -14.71
C HIS A 30 14.83 12.12 -15.04
N LEU A 31 14.15 11.61 -16.07
CA LEU A 31 14.33 10.23 -16.53
C LEU A 31 15.75 9.99 -17.10
N CYS A 32 16.27 10.92 -17.90
CA CYS A 32 17.64 10.83 -18.41
C CYS A 32 18.67 10.90 -17.28
N HIS A 33 18.44 11.72 -16.27
CA HIS A 33 19.30 11.79 -15.09
C HIS A 33 19.26 10.50 -14.27
N ALA A 34 18.07 9.91 -14.08
CA ALA A 34 17.92 8.64 -13.38
C ALA A 34 18.61 7.46 -14.10
N GLY A 35 18.64 7.49 -15.45
CA GLY A 35 19.41 6.56 -16.25
C GLY A 35 19.19 5.08 -15.87
N TYR A 36 20.30 4.36 -15.66
CA TYR A 36 20.27 2.93 -15.30
C TYR A 36 19.65 2.66 -13.90
N TRP A 37 19.56 3.64 -13.01
CA TRP A 37 18.93 3.51 -11.70
C TRP A 37 17.42 3.25 -11.78
N LEU A 38 16.78 3.57 -12.92
CA LEU A 38 15.37 3.20 -13.14
C LEU A 38 15.16 1.68 -13.11
N ILE A 39 16.18 0.88 -13.49
CA ILE A 39 16.08 -0.58 -13.48
C ILE A 39 15.80 -1.12 -12.06
N PRO A 40 16.61 -0.86 -11.03
CA PRO A 40 16.32 -1.31 -9.67
C PRO A 40 15.10 -0.61 -9.06
N ILE A 41 14.85 0.67 -9.36
CA ILE A 41 13.68 1.42 -8.87
C ILE A 41 12.37 0.77 -9.35
N VAL A 42 12.26 0.45 -10.63
CA VAL A 42 11.07 -0.21 -11.18
C VAL A 42 11.06 -1.70 -10.85
N GLY A 43 12.24 -2.34 -10.90
CA GLY A 43 12.40 -3.78 -10.73
C GLY A 43 12.09 -4.28 -9.32
N VAL A 44 12.35 -3.49 -8.27
CA VAL A 44 12.05 -3.88 -6.89
C VAL A 44 10.55 -4.18 -6.68
N TRP A 45 9.69 -3.59 -7.46
CA TRP A 45 8.25 -3.82 -7.42
C TRP A 45 7.82 -5.20 -7.91
N ILE A 46 8.64 -5.88 -8.72
CA ILE A 46 8.43 -7.30 -9.05
C ILE A 46 8.44 -8.13 -7.76
N LEU A 47 9.41 -7.86 -6.89
CA LEU A 47 9.53 -8.55 -5.60
C LEU A 47 8.40 -8.16 -4.65
N ILE A 48 8.07 -6.87 -4.55
CA ILE A 48 6.99 -6.35 -3.70
C ILE A 48 5.65 -7.00 -4.07
N TYR A 49 5.27 -6.98 -5.35
CA TYR A 49 4.04 -7.64 -5.82
C TYR A 49 4.10 -9.17 -5.63
N GLY A 50 5.30 -9.77 -5.73
CA GLY A 50 5.50 -11.19 -5.43
C GLY A 50 5.20 -11.52 -3.97
N MET A 51 5.67 -10.71 -3.04
CA MET A 51 5.41 -10.87 -1.61
C MET A 51 3.93 -10.66 -1.27
N ASN A 52 3.30 -9.64 -1.85
CA ASN A 52 1.88 -9.37 -1.69
C ASN A 52 1.02 -10.50 -2.29
N ALA A 53 1.40 -11.06 -3.43
CA ALA A 53 0.74 -12.22 -4.02
C ALA A 53 0.88 -13.48 -3.16
N LEU A 54 2.05 -13.72 -2.57
CA LEU A 54 2.29 -14.83 -1.62
C LEU A 54 1.47 -14.66 -0.35
N SER A 55 1.35 -13.42 0.15
CA SER A 55 0.50 -13.07 1.29
C SER A 55 -0.96 -13.45 1.00
N TRP A 56 -1.50 -12.99 -0.11
CA TRP A 56 -2.88 -13.29 -0.51
C TRP A 56 -3.09 -14.78 -0.80
N GLN A 57 -2.15 -15.44 -1.48
CA GLN A 57 -2.21 -16.88 -1.71
C GLN A 57 -2.21 -17.68 -0.40
N THR A 58 -1.47 -17.24 0.61
CA THR A 58 -1.48 -17.86 1.94
C THR A 58 -2.86 -17.81 2.57
N ILE A 59 -3.56 -16.68 2.47
CA ILE A 59 -4.96 -16.52 2.93
C ILE A 59 -5.90 -17.46 2.17
N ILE A 60 -5.81 -17.50 0.83
CA ILE A 60 -6.67 -18.35 0.00
C ILE A 60 -6.48 -19.83 0.36
N ARG A 61 -5.24 -20.30 0.46
CA ARG A 61 -4.92 -21.70 0.77
C ARG A 61 -5.34 -22.14 2.17
N SER A 62 -5.30 -21.23 3.13
CA SER A 62 -5.78 -21.50 4.48
C SER A 62 -7.29 -21.75 4.51
N LYS A 63 -8.05 -21.04 3.70
CA LYS A 63 -9.51 -21.14 3.63
C LYS A 63 -10.03 -22.19 2.63
N CYS A 64 -9.25 -22.46 1.60
CA CYS A 64 -9.63 -23.33 0.50
C CYS A 64 -8.47 -24.28 0.16
N LYS A 65 -8.26 -25.31 1.00
CA LYS A 65 -7.17 -26.29 0.79
C LYS A 65 -7.27 -27.00 -0.57
N GLU A 66 -8.46 -27.13 -1.09
CA GLU A 66 -8.77 -27.76 -2.39
C GLU A 66 -8.59 -26.81 -3.59
N ALA A 67 -8.52 -25.52 -3.36
CA ALA A 67 -8.41 -24.52 -4.42
C ALA A 67 -7.02 -24.57 -5.06
N LYS A 68 -6.94 -25.08 -6.28
CA LYS A 68 -5.71 -25.14 -7.08
C LYS A 68 -5.43 -23.82 -7.81
N VAL A 69 -5.54 -22.67 -7.11
CA VAL A 69 -5.21 -21.37 -7.72
C VAL A 69 -3.70 -21.22 -7.79
N SER A 70 -3.16 -21.06 -9.00
CA SER A 70 -1.71 -20.94 -9.20
C SER A 70 -1.18 -19.61 -8.66
N PHE A 71 0.09 -19.60 -8.24
CA PHE A 71 0.77 -18.37 -7.81
C PHE A 71 0.73 -17.30 -8.90
N TRP A 72 0.97 -17.66 -10.16
CA TRP A 72 0.99 -16.71 -11.27
C TRP A 72 -0.38 -16.06 -11.54
N ARG A 73 -1.48 -16.80 -11.27
CA ARG A 73 -2.83 -16.25 -11.34
C ARG A 73 -3.02 -15.15 -10.28
N ILE A 74 -2.64 -15.44 -9.02
CA ILE A 74 -2.72 -14.48 -7.91
C ILE A 74 -1.77 -13.30 -8.14
N TYR A 75 -0.56 -13.55 -8.63
CA TYR A 75 0.42 -12.50 -8.93
C TYR A 75 -0.11 -11.52 -9.97
N ARG A 76 -0.69 -12.00 -11.07
CA ARG A 76 -1.34 -11.16 -12.07
C ARG A 76 -2.51 -10.38 -11.50
N LEU A 77 -3.40 -11.02 -10.73
CA LEU A 77 -4.52 -10.34 -10.06
C LEU A 77 -4.04 -9.30 -9.05
N THR A 78 -2.91 -9.51 -8.43
CA THR A 78 -2.29 -8.53 -7.53
C THR A 78 -1.86 -7.28 -8.30
N ILE A 79 -1.09 -7.44 -9.37
CA ILE A 79 -0.63 -6.31 -10.20
C ILE A 79 -1.82 -5.56 -10.83
N THR A 80 -2.76 -6.28 -11.44
CA THR A 80 -3.94 -5.67 -12.07
C THR A 80 -4.82 -4.94 -11.06
N GLY A 81 -5.00 -5.49 -9.86
CA GLY A 81 -5.74 -4.84 -8.80
C GLY A 81 -5.06 -3.55 -8.33
N TYR A 82 -3.74 -3.55 -8.15
CA TYR A 82 -3.00 -2.33 -7.81
C TYR A 82 -3.05 -1.29 -8.93
N ALA A 83 -2.92 -1.71 -10.20
CA ALA A 83 -3.07 -0.81 -11.32
C ALA A 83 -4.43 -0.09 -11.30
N LEU A 84 -5.51 -0.80 -11.01
CA LEU A 84 -6.86 -0.22 -10.87
C LEU A 84 -7.00 0.65 -9.61
N ASN A 85 -6.34 0.30 -8.49
CA ASN A 85 -6.33 1.13 -7.30
C ASN A 85 -5.70 2.50 -7.56
N TYR A 86 -4.61 2.55 -8.32
CA TYR A 86 -3.99 3.80 -8.73
C TYR A 86 -4.77 4.53 -9.83
N ALA A 87 -5.41 3.78 -10.73
CA ALA A 87 -6.13 4.33 -11.88
C ALA A 87 -7.54 4.85 -11.55
N THR A 88 -8.12 4.51 -10.40
CA THR A 88 -9.49 4.90 -10.06
C THR A 88 -9.53 5.93 -8.92
N PRO A 89 -10.46 6.90 -8.96
CA PRO A 89 -10.55 7.93 -7.92
C PRO A 89 -11.19 7.44 -6.62
N VAL A 90 -11.21 6.13 -6.35
CA VAL A 90 -11.91 5.52 -5.21
C VAL A 90 -10.93 5.20 -4.06
N GLY A 91 -9.91 6.03 -3.87
CA GLY A 91 -9.07 5.96 -2.66
C GLY A 91 -8.38 4.61 -2.40
N GLY A 92 -7.83 3.96 -3.43
CA GLY A 92 -7.08 2.70 -3.27
C GLY A 92 -7.94 1.42 -3.17
N LEU A 93 -9.25 1.51 -3.37
CA LEU A 93 -10.17 0.35 -3.34
C LEU A 93 -10.76 -0.02 -4.71
N GLY A 94 -10.34 0.66 -5.78
CA GLY A 94 -10.90 0.45 -7.12
C GLY A 94 -10.58 -0.91 -7.75
N GLY A 95 -9.50 -1.55 -7.34
CA GLY A 95 -9.09 -2.87 -7.81
C GLY A 95 -9.77 -4.03 -7.09
N GLU A 96 -10.34 -3.81 -5.90
CA GLU A 96 -10.92 -4.88 -5.08
C GLU A 96 -12.14 -5.54 -5.77
N PRO A 97 -13.09 -4.80 -6.38
CA PRO A 97 -14.17 -5.42 -7.14
C PRO A 97 -13.68 -6.27 -8.31
N TYR A 98 -12.61 -5.84 -8.99
CA TYR A 98 -12.01 -6.61 -10.07
C TYR A 98 -11.36 -7.91 -9.56
N ARG A 99 -10.62 -7.85 -8.45
CA ARG A 99 -10.02 -9.03 -7.80
C ARG A 99 -11.09 -10.04 -7.40
N ILE A 100 -12.19 -9.58 -6.78
CA ILE A 100 -13.32 -10.43 -6.40
C ILE A 100 -13.94 -11.08 -7.64
N MET A 101 -14.26 -10.29 -8.66
CA MET A 101 -14.89 -10.77 -9.89
C MET A 101 -14.04 -11.83 -10.61
N GLU A 102 -12.73 -11.62 -10.71
CA GLU A 102 -11.85 -12.56 -11.40
C GLU A 102 -11.58 -13.82 -10.57
N LEU A 103 -11.32 -13.67 -9.26
CA LEU A 103 -11.07 -14.80 -8.38
C LEU A 103 -12.33 -15.63 -8.10
N SER A 104 -13.52 -15.04 -8.18
CA SER A 104 -14.79 -15.76 -8.00
C SER A 104 -15.01 -16.87 -9.02
N LYS A 105 -14.40 -16.77 -10.19
CA LYS A 105 -14.42 -17.81 -11.22
C LYS A 105 -13.68 -19.08 -10.80
N ASP A 106 -12.67 -18.92 -9.92
CA ASP A 106 -11.80 -20.02 -9.48
C ASP A 106 -12.30 -20.66 -8.17
N ILE A 107 -12.85 -19.87 -7.22
CA ILE A 107 -13.18 -20.34 -5.86
C ILE A 107 -14.59 -19.99 -5.38
N GLY A 108 -15.41 -19.39 -6.23
CA GLY A 108 -16.75 -18.92 -5.89
C GLY A 108 -16.76 -17.54 -5.24
N ASN A 109 -17.91 -16.84 -5.35
CA ASN A 109 -18.00 -15.42 -4.98
C ASN A 109 -17.76 -15.16 -3.49
N GLN A 110 -18.34 -15.96 -2.61
CA GLN A 110 -18.22 -15.75 -1.14
C GLN A 110 -16.77 -15.89 -0.66
N ARG A 111 -16.06 -16.94 -1.11
CA ARG A 111 -14.67 -17.18 -0.74
C ARG A 111 -13.73 -16.14 -1.34
N ALA A 112 -13.98 -15.73 -2.59
CA ALA A 112 -13.23 -14.67 -3.23
C ALA A 112 -13.37 -13.35 -2.48
N THR A 113 -14.60 -12.93 -2.16
CA THR A 113 -14.89 -11.69 -1.41
C THR A 113 -14.20 -11.70 -0.06
N SER A 114 -14.36 -12.76 0.73
CA SER A 114 -13.72 -12.86 2.06
C SER A 114 -12.20 -12.83 1.99
N SER A 115 -11.60 -13.50 0.99
CA SER A 115 -10.13 -13.51 0.83
C SER A 115 -9.59 -12.14 0.45
N VAL A 116 -10.29 -11.38 -0.41
CA VAL A 116 -9.88 -10.03 -0.83
C VAL A 116 -10.01 -9.04 0.33
N ILE A 117 -11.11 -9.09 1.08
CA ILE A 117 -11.30 -8.23 2.25
C ILE A 117 -10.22 -8.51 3.30
N LEU A 118 -9.97 -9.79 3.59
CA LEU A 118 -8.96 -10.18 4.56
C LEU A 118 -7.56 -9.77 4.12
N TYR A 119 -7.24 -9.93 2.82
CA TYR A 119 -6.00 -9.45 2.24
C TYR A 119 -5.84 -7.93 2.41
N ALA A 120 -6.87 -7.15 2.08
CA ALA A 120 -6.88 -5.70 2.28
C ALA A 120 -6.67 -5.32 3.76
N MET A 121 -7.31 -6.04 4.69
CA MET A 121 -7.11 -5.84 6.13
C MET A 121 -5.67 -6.12 6.56
N MET A 122 -5.02 -7.20 6.06
CA MET A 122 -3.61 -7.49 6.34
C MET A 122 -2.70 -6.40 5.80
N HIS A 123 -3.00 -5.91 4.61
CA HIS A 123 -2.27 -4.82 3.97
C HIS A 123 -2.30 -3.53 4.82
N PHE A 124 -3.50 -3.12 5.30
CA PHE A 124 -3.61 -1.97 6.20
C PHE A 124 -2.94 -2.24 7.55
N PHE A 125 -3.10 -3.42 8.13
CA PHE A 125 -2.50 -3.76 9.41
C PHE A 125 -0.96 -3.75 9.37
N ALA A 126 -0.38 -4.18 8.25
CA ALA A 126 1.06 -4.10 8.01
C ALA A 126 1.58 -2.66 7.96
N HIS A 127 0.79 -1.68 7.49
CA HIS A 127 1.18 -0.27 7.54
C HIS A 127 1.35 0.23 8.97
N PHE A 128 0.45 -0.14 9.91
CA PHE A 128 0.59 0.27 11.31
C PHE A 128 1.86 -0.32 11.94
N TRP A 129 2.22 -1.57 11.62
CA TRP A 129 3.48 -2.16 12.05
C TRP A 129 4.69 -1.44 11.44
N TYR A 130 4.59 -1.03 10.19
CA TYR A 130 5.64 -0.30 9.50
C TYR A 130 5.85 1.10 10.12
N TRP A 131 4.77 1.85 10.35
CA TRP A 131 4.85 3.15 11.03
C TRP A 131 5.31 3.04 12.48
N PHE A 132 4.88 2.02 13.19
CA PHE A 132 5.35 1.76 14.54
C PHE A 132 6.84 1.44 14.58
N SER A 133 7.34 0.65 13.65
CA SER A 133 8.78 0.32 13.53
C SER A 133 9.62 1.57 13.23
N SER A 134 9.10 2.54 12.45
CA SER A 134 9.81 3.77 12.11
C SER A 134 10.16 4.62 13.34
N ILE A 135 9.36 4.53 14.41
CA ILE A 135 9.62 5.23 15.66
C ILE A 135 10.93 4.73 16.29
N PHE A 136 11.11 3.43 16.37
CA PHE A 136 12.33 2.84 16.92
C PHE A 136 13.55 3.11 16.06
N ILE A 137 13.39 3.11 14.73
CA ILE A 137 14.45 3.48 13.79
C ILE A 137 14.84 4.93 14.00
N TYR A 138 13.86 5.85 14.12
CA TYR A 138 14.14 7.25 14.40
C TYR A 138 14.92 7.43 15.71
N LEU A 139 14.46 6.79 16.79
CA LEU A 139 15.11 6.87 18.11
C LEU A 139 16.53 6.28 18.08
N ALA A 140 16.74 5.19 17.33
CA ALA A 140 18.08 4.60 17.18
C ALA A 140 19.03 5.54 16.43
N LEU A 141 18.62 6.16 15.33
CA LEU A 141 19.41 7.14 14.59
C LEU A 141 19.68 8.40 15.44
N ALA A 142 18.71 8.84 16.21
CA ALA A 142 18.90 9.96 17.13
C ALA A 142 19.86 9.63 18.27
N ALA A 143 19.86 8.40 18.78
CA ALA A 143 20.78 7.96 19.83
C ALA A 143 22.25 7.93 19.37
N VAL A 144 22.50 7.71 18.08
CA VAL A 144 23.85 7.79 17.49
C VAL A 144 24.22 9.20 17.02
N GLY A 145 23.33 10.18 17.22
CA GLY A 145 23.59 11.60 16.89
C GLY A 145 23.31 11.96 15.43
N ASP A 146 22.72 11.07 14.65
CA ASP A 146 22.42 11.29 13.23
C ASP A 146 21.17 12.18 13.03
N LEU A 147 20.18 12.07 13.92
CA LEU A 147 18.94 12.84 13.86
C LEU A 147 18.70 13.68 15.14
N PRO A 148 18.10 14.89 15.01
CA PRO A 148 17.82 15.73 16.16
C PRO A 148 16.63 15.22 16.97
N ILE A 149 16.67 15.38 18.28
CA ILE A 149 15.50 15.23 19.17
C ILE A 149 15.19 16.59 19.79
N ASN A 150 13.96 17.05 19.54
CA ASN A 150 13.39 18.22 20.18
C ASN A 150 11.95 17.95 20.63
N THR A 151 11.36 18.89 21.39
CA THR A 151 10.01 18.72 21.95
C THR A 151 8.95 18.46 20.85
N ALA A 152 9.05 19.14 19.70
CA ALA A 152 8.10 18.96 18.59
C ALA A 152 8.15 17.55 18.01
N ILE A 153 9.36 17.04 17.75
CA ILE A 153 9.57 15.67 17.26
C ILE A 153 9.11 14.64 18.28
N GLY A 154 9.48 14.82 19.56
CA GLY A 154 9.02 13.94 20.64
C GLY A 154 7.50 13.87 20.73
N THR A 155 6.82 15.02 20.60
CA THR A 155 5.35 15.08 20.57
C THR A 155 4.78 14.35 19.35
N LEU A 156 5.34 14.54 18.16
CA LEU A 156 4.93 13.85 16.94
C LEU A 156 5.07 12.33 17.08
N LEU A 157 6.21 11.85 17.54
CA LEU A 157 6.45 10.43 17.79
C LEU A 157 5.45 9.87 18.80
N GLY A 158 5.15 10.62 19.89
CA GLY A 158 4.13 10.24 20.86
C GLY A 158 2.74 10.11 20.27
N ILE A 159 2.34 11.04 19.38
CA ILE A 159 1.06 10.97 18.66
C ILE A 159 1.01 9.72 17.77
N VAL A 160 2.07 9.43 17.03
CA VAL A 160 2.14 8.25 16.15
C VAL A 160 2.09 6.94 16.97
N ILE A 161 2.76 6.89 18.15
CA ILE A 161 2.67 5.74 19.06
C ILE A 161 1.21 5.51 19.47
N VAL A 162 0.54 6.54 20.00
CA VAL A 162 -0.85 6.43 20.45
C VAL A 162 -1.77 6.00 19.30
N PHE A 163 -1.59 6.59 18.12
CA PHE A 163 -2.32 6.24 16.92
C PHE A 163 -2.14 4.75 16.54
N CYS A 164 -0.90 4.26 16.51
CA CYS A 164 -0.61 2.85 16.22
C CYS A 164 -1.18 1.90 17.28
N LEU A 165 -1.08 2.25 18.57
CA LEU A 165 -1.64 1.43 19.65
C LEU A 165 -3.16 1.32 19.58
N ILE A 166 -3.85 2.43 19.28
CA ILE A 166 -5.30 2.43 19.03
C ILE A 166 -5.63 1.54 17.84
N ALA A 167 -4.88 1.65 16.74
CA ALA A 167 -5.08 0.82 15.57
C ALA A 167 -4.86 -0.68 15.90
N PHE A 168 -3.78 -1.03 16.60
CA PHE A 168 -3.53 -2.41 17.02
C PHE A 168 -4.66 -2.96 17.90
N TYR A 169 -5.20 -2.16 18.80
CA TYR A 169 -6.34 -2.55 19.62
C TYR A 169 -7.59 -2.81 18.75
N ILE A 170 -7.91 -1.89 17.83
CA ILE A 170 -9.07 -2.00 16.93
C ILE A 170 -8.94 -3.25 16.05
N PHE A 171 -7.79 -3.45 15.41
CA PHE A 171 -7.55 -4.61 14.55
C PHE A 171 -7.59 -5.92 15.32
N SER A 172 -6.90 -6.00 16.47
CA SER A 172 -6.87 -7.21 17.31
C SER A 172 -8.27 -7.61 17.81
N LYS A 173 -9.07 -6.61 18.20
CA LYS A 173 -10.47 -6.82 18.61
C LYS A 173 -11.38 -7.12 17.42
N GLY A 174 -11.09 -6.49 16.26
CA GLY A 174 -11.83 -6.67 15.02
C GLY A 174 -11.69 -8.08 14.46
N TYR A 175 -10.48 -8.62 14.42
CA TYR A 175 -10.24 -10.00 13.98
C TYR A 175 -10.96 -11.06 14.84
N ARG A 176 -11.26 -10.76 16.10
CA ARG A 176 -11.94 -11.69 17.01
C ARG A 176 -13.46 -11.57 17.00
N HIS A 177 -14.01 -10.38 16.71
CA HIS A 177 -15.42 -10.07 17.01
C HIS A 177 -16.15 -9.41 15.82
N GLY A 178 -15.65 -9.58 14.60
CA GLY A 178 -16.24 -9.01 13.39
C GLY A 178 -15.86 -7.53 13.20
N LEU A 179 -15.02 -7.27 12.23
CA LEU A 179 -14.57 -5.92 11.87
C LEU A 179 -15.46 -5.30 10.81
N VAL A 180 -15.86 -6.09 9.80
CA VAL A 180 -16.55 -5.58 8.61
C VAL A 180 -17.94 -5.03 8.99
N THR A 181 -18.72 -5.79 9.74
CA THR A 181 -20.03 -5.36 10.23
C THR A 181 -19.93 -4.10 11.09
N LYS A 182 -18.89 -4.00 11.95
CA LYS A 182 -18.67 -2.82 12.79
C LYS A 182 -18.28 -1.59 12.01
N VAL A 183 -17.42 -1.73 11.01
CA VAL A 183 -17.02 -0.62 10.12
C VAL A 183 -18.23 -0.09 9.36
N ILE A 184 -19.06 -0.96 8.78
CA ILE A 184 -20.28 -0.54 8.07
C ILE A 184 -21.25 0.16 9.03
N ARG A 185 -21.41 -0.35 10.26
CA ARG A 185 -22.22 0.30 11.29
C ARG A 185 -21.68 1.67 11.69
N TRP A 186 -20.37 1.80 11.83
CA TRP A 186 -19.72 3.06 12.15
C TRP A 186 -19.89 4.10 11.02
N LEU A 187 -19.83 3.68 9.74
CA LEU A 187 -20.16 4.55 8.61
C LEU A 187 -21.59 5.11 8.67
N GLY A 188 -22.51 4.41 9.34
CA GLY A 188 -23.85 4.91 9.61
C GLY A 188 -23.92 6.15 10.54
N HIS A 189 -22.83 6.50 11.24
CA HIS A 189 -22.73 7.73 12.02
C HIS A 189 -22.28 8.93 11.19
N VAL A 190 -21.77 8.70 9.97
CA VAL A 190 -21.35 9.78 9.05
C VAL A 190 -22.59 10.41 8.43
N PRO A 191 -22.74 11.75 8.48
CA PRO A 191 -23.85 12.45 7.83
C PRO A 191 -23.94 12.08 6.34
N GLY A 192 -25.15 11.70 5.91
CA GLY A 192 -25.42 11.27 4.51
C GLY A 192 -25.29 9.76 4.26
N LEU A 193 -24.51 9.00 5.05
CA LEU A 193 -24.34 7.55 4.88
C LEU A 193 -25.27 6.69 5.77
N ARG A 194 -26.00 7.30 6.70
CA ARG A 194 -26.84 6.59 7.68
C ARG A 194 -27.88 5.67 7.02
N LYS A 195 -28.65 6.19 6.05
CA LYS A 195 -29.69 5.42 5.34
C LYS A 195 -29.10 4.34 4.48
N TRP A 196 -27.96 4.60 3.85
CA TRP A 196 -27.24 3.64 3.02
C TRP A 196 -26.68 2.51 3.89
N SER A 197 -25.99 2.82 4.97
CA SER A 197 -25.41 1.83 5.91
C SER A 197 -26.48 0.91 6.49
N ALA A 198 -27.63 1.46 6.95
CA ALA A 198 -28.72 0.67 7.48
C ALA A 198 -29.29 -0.29 6.44
N ARG A 199 -29.63 0.21 5.23
CA ARG A 199 -30.14 -0.62 4.12
C ARG A 199 -29.13 -1.66 3.66
N PHE A 200 -27.85 -1.32 3.62
CA PHE A 200 -26.80 -2.24 3.23
C PHE A 200 -26.64 -3.39 4.24
N GLN A 201 -26.67 -3.08 5.56
CA GLN A 201 -26.64 -4.09 6.61
C GLN A 201 -27.87 -5.01 6.54
N GLU A 202 -29.05 -4.45 6.33
CA GLU A 202 -30.31 -5.21 6.25
C GLU A 202 -30.31 -6.19 5.04
N ASN A 203 -29.89 -5.71 3.86
CA ASN A 203 -29.87 -6.49 2.63
C ASN A 203 -28.72 -7.53 2.57
N HIS A 204 -27.66 -7.37 3.36
CA HIS A 204 -26.46 -8.21 3.28
C HIS A 204 -26.03 -8.77 4.64
N ALA A 205 -26.95 -8.85 5.62
CA ALA A 205 -26.64 -9.27 6.99
C ALA A 205 -25.93 -10.63 7.05
N GLU A 206 -26.44 -11.63 6.32
CA GLU A 206 -25.86 -12.98 6.26
C GLU A 206 -24.47 -12.97 5.60
N ALA A 207 -24.30 -12.24 4.49
CA ALA A 207 -23.01 -12.13 3.81
C ALA A 207 -21.95 -11.45 4.70
N LEU A 208 -22.34 -10.40 5.42
CA LEU A 208 -21.47 -9.70 6.35
C LEU A 208 -21.05 -10.58 7.53
N HIS A 209 -22.01 -11.33 8.09
CA HIS A 209 -21.74 -12.28 9.15
C HIS A 209 -20.78 -13.37 8.71
N ASN A 210 -21.02 -13.98 7.56
CA ASN A 210 -20.14 -15.00 6.97
C ASN A 210 -18.72 -14.48 6.70
N ILE A 211 -18.57 -13.23 6.27
CA ILE A 211 -17.25 -12.60 6.07
C ILE A 211 -16.54 -12.44 7.42
N ASP A 212 -17.23 -11.91 8.43
CA ASP A 212 -16.68 -11.72 9.77
C ASP A 212 -16.29 -13.04 10.43
N GLU A 213 -17.09 -14.11 10.25
CA GLU A 213 -16.77 -15.46 10.71
C GLU A 213 -15.51 -16.01 10.02
N GLN A 214 -15.39 -15.84 8.70
CA GLN A 214 -14.21 -16.31 7.97
C GLN A 214 -12.94 -15.56 8.41
N ILE A 215 -13.03 -14.27 8.72
CA ILE A 215 -11.92 -13.49 9.26
C ILE A 215 -11.54 -14.00 10.65
N ALA A 216 -12.52 -14.19 11.53
CA ALA A 216 -12.29 -14.69 12.88
C ALA A 216 -11.70 -16.11 12.88
N ALA A 217 -12.19 -16.99 11.99
CA ALA A 217 -11.68 -18.34 11.81
C ALA A 217 -10.22 -18.37 11.35
N LEU A 218 -9.78 -17.49 10.42
CA LEU A 218 -8.36 -17.42 10.06
C LEU A 218 -7.49 -17.07 11.27
N TYR A 219 -7.91 -16.09 12.05
CA TYR A 219 -7.16 -15.68 13.24
C TYR A 219 -7.13 -16.77 14.32
N ALA A 220 -8.24 -17.50 14.52
CA ALA A 220 -8.37 -18.51 15.57
C ALA A 220 -7.77 -19.86 15.17
N GLU A 221 -8.03 -20.32 13.95
CA GLU A 221 -7.77 -21.70 13.52
C GLU A 221 -6.42 -21.83 12.78
N ASP A 222 -5.99 -20.79 12.04
CA ASP A 222 -4.74 -20.82 11.27
C ASP A 222 -3.85 -19.60 11.56
N LYS A 223 -3.42 -19.50 12.80
CA LYS A 223 -2.50 -18.44 13.24
C LYS A 223 -1.22 -18.37 12.40
N ARG A 224 -0.74 -19.52 11.89
CA ARG A 224 0.46 -19.56 11.06
C ARG A 224 0.24 -18.83 9.73
N ALA A 225 -0.90 -19.07 9.07
CA ALA A 225 -1.23 -18.36 7.83
C ALA A 225 -1.45 -16.87 8.10
N PHE A 226 -2.12 -16.52 9.20
CA PHE A 226 -2.33 -15.12 9.62
C PHE A 226 -1.00 -14.37 9.76
N TYR A 227 -0.09 -14.86 10.62
CA TYR A 227 1.20 -14.19 10.86
C TYR A 227 2.12 -14.24 9.66
N ARG A 228 2.09 -15.31 8.85
CA ARG A 228 2.85 -15.39 7.60
C ARG A 228 2.37 -14.35 6.58
N SER A 229 1.07 -14.19 6.42
CA SER A 229 0.50 -13.17 5.54
C SER A 229 0.87 -11.76 6.01
N LEU A 230 0.70 -11.48 7.31
CA LEU A 230 1.09 -10.19 7.90
C LEU A 230 2.58 -9.90 7.74
N LEU A 231 3.44 -10.90 7.98
CA LEU A 231 4.89 -10.74 7.82
C LEU A 231 5.27 -10.45 6.36
N LEU A 232 4.65 -11.11 5.39
CA LEU A 232 4.90 -10.87 3.97
C LEU A 232 4.47 -9.45 3.56
N GLU A 233 3.33 -8.97 4.04
CA GLU A 233 2.88 -7.60 3.83
C GLU A 233 3.81 -6.58 4.49
N TYR A 234 4.25 -6.82 5.72
CA TYR A 234 5.22 -5.98 6.42
C TYR A 234 6.58 -5.93 5.68
N LEU A 235 7.13 -7.09 5.34
CA LEU A 235 8.40 -7.17 4.61
C LEU A 235 8.32 -6.51 3.23
N SER A 236 7.16 -6.58 2.55
CA SER A 236 6.97 -5.87 1.29
C SER A 236 7.12 -4.34 1.46
N ARG A 237 6.68 -3.78 2.62
CA ARG A 237 6.88 -2.37 2.97
C ARG A 237 8.34 -2.05 3.27
N VAL A 238 9.03 -2.95 3.98
CA VAL A 238 10.46 -2.81 4.23
C VAL A 238 11.24 -2.80 2.91
N VAL A 239 10.93 -3.71 1.99
CA VAL A 239 11.54 -3.76 0.66
C VAL A 239 11.18 -2.52 -0.17
N GLN A 240 9.99 -1.94 -0.01
CA GLN A 240 9.60 -0.70 -0.68
C GLN A 240 10.53 0.46 -0.31
N SER A 241 11.11 0.48 0.90
CA SER A 241 12.08 1.51 1.29
C SER A 241 13.33 1.52 0.39
N SER A 242 13.69 0.37 -0.20
CA SER A 242 14.83 0.28 -1.12
C SER A 242 14.61 1.10 -2.40
N GLU A 243 13.37 1.35 -2.81
CA GLU A 243 13.06 2.24 -3.93
C GLU A 243 13.60 3.65 -3.69
N VAL A 244 13.30 4.23 -2.52
CA VAL A 244 13.79 5.55 -2.14
C VAL A 244 15.29 5.52 -1.87
N MET A 245 15.84 4.45 -1.29
CA MET A 245 17.29 4.28 -1.14
C MET A 245 18.01 4.38 -2.49
N PHE A 246 17.51 3.69 -3.52
CA PHE A 246 18.11 3.78 -4.86
C PHE A 246 18.05 5.22 -5.44
N MET A 247 16.99 5.96 -5.12
CA MET A 247 16.87 7.36 -5.53
C MET A 247 17.85 8.26 -4.75
N LEU A 248 18.06 8.05 -3.45
CA LEU A 248 19.06 8.78 -2.66
C LEU A 248 20.48 8.51 -3.18
N LEU A 249 20.80 7.24 -3.45
CA LEU A 249 22.10 6.84 -4.01
C LEU A 249 22.34 7.42 -5.40
N LEU A 250 21.30 7.54 -6.23
CA LEU A 250 21.36 8.23 -7.53
C LEU A 250 21.89 9.67 -7.39
N PHE A 251 21.50 10.36 -6.31
CA PHE A 251 21.97 11.71 -6.00
C PHE A 251 23.30 11.76 -5.23
N GLY A 252 23.97 10.62 -5.07
CA GLY A 252 25.22 10.54 -4.33
C GLY A 252 25.05 10.75 -2.81
N ILE A 253 23.84 10.61 -2.30
CA ILE A 253 23.56 10.69 -0.87
C ILE A 253 23.86 9.32 -0.27
N ASP A 254 25.10 9.16 0.16
CA ASP A 254 25.59 8.01 0.91
C ASP A 254 26.04 8.53 2.31
N CYS A 255 25.31 8.12 3.33
CA CYS A 255 25.50 8.60 4.71
C CYS A 255 26.72 7.97 5.38
N GLY A 256 27.92 8.10 4.79
CA GLY A 256 29.18 7.71 5.44
C GLY A 256 30.04 6.66 4.75
N GLY A 257 29.67 6.22 3.55
CA GLY A 257 30.44 5.26 2.74
C GLY A 257 30.43 3.82 3.26
N GLY A 258 30.65 2.85 2.35
CA GLY A 258 30.69 1.43 2.68
C GLY A 258 29.36 0.87 3.16
N PHE A 259 29.42 -0.26 3.86
CA PHE A 259 28.21 -0.97 4.32
C PHE A 259 27.42 -0.17 5.37
N SER A 260 28.09 0.53 6.27
CA SER A 260 27.45 1.36 7.29
C SER A 260 26.68 2.54 6.68
N GLY A 261 27.26 3.20 5.68
CA GLY A 261 26.60 4.27 4.96
C GLY A 261 25.36 3.80 4.21
N LEU A 262 25.45 2.65 3.53
CA LEU A 262 24.29 2.03 2.87
C LEU A 262 23.16 1.69 3.86
N LEU A 263 23.51 1.18 5.05
CA LEU A 263 22.54 0.88 6.09
C LEU A 263 21.85 2.15 6.59
N ILE A 264 22.60 3.22 6.87
CA ILE A 264 22.02 4.50 7.33
C ILE A 264 21.14 5.09 6.22
N THR A 265 21.58 5.08 4.97
CA THR A 265 20.78 5.53 3.81
C THR A 265 19.49 4.73 3.68
N PHE A 266 19.53 3.41 3.90
CA PHE A 266 18.33 2.58 3.93
C PHE A 266 17.39 2.96 5.08
N LEU A 267 17.92 3.20 6.28
CA LEU A 267 17.11 3.61 7.45
C LEU A 267 16.48 4.99 7.24
N HIS A 268 17.20 5.95 6.63
CA HIS A 268 16.63 7.24 6.21
C HIS A 268 15.51 7.03 5.18
N SER A 269 15.71 6.16 4.19
CA SER A 269 14.69 5.82 3.18
C SER A 269 13.46 5.18 3.83
N PHE A 270 13.65 4.32 4.84
CA PHE A 270 12.57 3.76 5.62
C PHE A 270 11.73 4.85 6.31
N LEU A 271 12.38 5.83 6.94
CA LEU A 271 11.70 6.96 7.58
C LEU A 271 10.95 7.81 6.56
N ILE A 272 11.57 8.13 5.41
CA ILE A 272 10.94 8.90 4.34
C ILE A 272 9.66 8.21 3.85
N VAL A 273 9.74 6.93 3.52
CA VAL A 273 8.58 6.15 3.04
C VAL A 273 7.52 6.03 4.14
N SER A 274 7.93 5.79 5.39
CA SER A 274 7.03 5.68 6.53
C SER A 274 6.23 6.96 6.74
N PHE A 275 6.89 8.12 6.82
CA PHE A 275 6.24 9.40 7.01
C PHE A 275 5.34 9.75 5.81
N THR A 276 5.85 9.59 4.57
CA THR A 276 5.08 9.87 3.35
C THR A 276 3.82 9.01 3.27
N THR A 277 3.93 7.71 3.55
CA THR A 277 2.76 6.81 3.50
C THR A 277 1.79 7.05 4.65
N LEU A 278 2.27 7.40 5.85
CA LEU A 278 1.41 7.81 6.97
C LEU A 278 0.59 9.04 6.58
N PHE A 279 1.24 10.07 6.06
CA PHE A 279 0.61 11.31 5.63
C PHE A 279 -0.39 11.07 4.49
N ALA A 280 0.01 10.30 3.47
CA ALA A 280 -0.83 9.97 2.34
C ALA A 280 -2.07 9.14 2.74
N ASN A 281 -1.94 8.21 3.70
CA ASN A 281 -3.07 7.40 4.16
C ASN A 281 -4.02 8.18 5.09
N LEU A 282 -3.53 9.14 5.88
CA LEU A 282 -4.38 10.02 6.68
C LEU A 282 -5.26 10.94 5.82
N ILE A 283 -4.76 11.38 4.67
CA ILE A 283 -5.46 12.24 3.72
C ILE A 283 -5.99 11.42 2.52
N GLY A 284 -6.12 10.12 2.65
CA GLY A 284 -6.38 9.14 1.60
C GLY A 284 -7.70 9.26 0.84
N PHE A 285 -8.54 10.26 1.15
CA PHE A 285 -9.76 10.57 0.41
C PHE A 285 -9.52 11.37 -0.89
N LEU A 286 -8.30 11.88 -1.12
CA LEU A 286 -7.97 12.58 -2.36
C LEU A 286 -7.75 11.58 -3.51
N PRO A 287 -8.39 11.80 -4.67
CA PRO A 287 -8.20 10.95 -5.83
C PRO A 287 -6.73 10.86 -6.21
N MET A 288 -6.23 9.63 -6.46
CA MET A 288 -4.85 9.34 -6.89
C MET A 288 -3.76 9.86 -5.92
N GLN A 289 -4.15 10.34 -4.73
CA GLN A 289 -3.26 10.96 -3.72
C GLN A 289 -2.41 12.12 -4.29
N LEU A 290 -2.92 12.81 -5.32
CA LEU A 290 -2.23 13.93 -5.97
C LEU A 290 -1.99 15.07 -4.97
N GLY A 291 -0.78 15.60 -4.96
CA GLY A 291 -0.32 16.64 -4.04
C GLY A 291 0.05 16.12 -2.64
N VAL A 292 -0.61 15.08 -2.14
CA VAL A 292 -0.37 14.54 -0.80
C VAL A 292 0.91 13.72 -0.74
N GLN A 293 1.13 12.86 -1.73
CA GLN A 293 2.34 12.05 -1.82
C GLN A 293 3.56 12.94 -2.09
N GLU A 294 3.43 13.90 -3.00
CA GLU A 294 4.47 14.89 -3.31
C GLU A 294 4.84 15.70 -2.07
N GLY A 295 3.86 16.27 -1.39
CA GLY A 295 4.06 16.99 -0.13
C GLY A 295 4.67 16.11 0.95
N GLY A 296 4.26 14.86 1.04
CA GLY A 296 4.82 13.86 1.95
C GLY A 296 6.30 13.63 1.72
N PHE A 297 6.74 13.44 0.47
CA PHE A 297 8.17 13.28 0.14
C PHE A 297 8.96 14.55 0.43
N VAL A 298 8.46 15.72 0.03
CA VAL A 298 9.13 16.99 0.29
C VAL A 298 9.32 17.22 1.79
N LEU A 299 8.28 17.03 2.59
CA LEU A 299 8.32 17.24 4.03
C LEU A 299 9.21 16.21 4.73
N SER A 300 9.11 14.93 4.37
CA SER A 300 9.92 13.88 5.02
C SER A 300 11.40 14.02 4.72
N ILE A 301 11.76 14.34 3.48
CA ILE A 301 13.14 14.55 3.05
C ILE A 301 13.72 15.82 3.70
N ALA A 302 12.96 16.92 3.74
CA ALA A 302 13.37 18.14 4.43
C ALA A 302 13.52 17.93 5.95
N ALA A 303 12.69 17.11 6.57
CA ALA A 303 12.78 16.78 8.00
C ALA A 303 14.07 16.01 8.36
N LEU A 304 14.70 15.34 7.40
CA LEU A 304 16.00 14.69 7.54
C LEU A 304 17.18 15.63 7.18
N GLY A 305 16.93 16.93 7.00
CA GLY A 305 17.96 17.91 6.64
C GLY A 305 18.40 17.89 5.18
N LEU A 306 17.71 17.16 4.33
CA LEU A 306 18.00 17.07 2.89
C LEU A 306 17.22 18.14 2.10
N SER A 307 17.64 18.41 0.85
CA SER A 307 17.01 19.42 0.01
C SER A 307 15.56 19.08 -0.34
N ALA A 308 14.64 20.03 -0.19
CA ALA A 308 13.25 19.89 -0.63
C ALA A 308 13.11 19.57 -2.15
N ALA A 309 14.04 20.07 -2.98
CA ALA A 309 14.10 19.77 -4.40
C ALA A 309 14.29 18.26 -4.66
N LEU A 310 15.06 17.57 -3.80
CA LEU A 310 15.19 16.12 -3.85
C LEU A 310 13.85 15.42 -3.60
N GLY A 311 13.02 15.95 -2.69
CA GLY A 311 11.67 15.41 -2.43
C GLY A 311 10.76 15.50 -3.66
N ILE A 312 10.82 16.60 -4.40
CA ILE A 312 10.09 16.77 -5.66
C ILE A 312 10.59 15.74 -6.68
N PHE A 313 11.90 15.58 -6.84
CA PHE A 313 12.46 14.60 -7.77
C PHE A 313 12.03 13.17 -7.42
N VAL A 314 12.17 12.77 -6.15
CA VAL A 314 11.75 11.44 -5.68
C VAL A 314 10.27 11.21 -6.01
N SER A 315 9.41 12.20 -5.79
CA SER A 315 7.99 12.08 -6.09
C SER A 315 7.73 11.88 -7.58
N ILE A 316 8.44 12.60 -8.46
CA ILE A 316 8.33 12.47 -9.91
C ILE A 316 8.72 11.06 -10.38
N ILE A 317 9.86 10.55 -9.90
CA ILE A 317 10.31 9.19 -10.26
C ILE A 317 9.34 8.12 -9.74
N CYS A 318 8.78 8.30 -8.54
CA CYS A 318 7.71 7.43 -8.04
C CYS A 318 6.49 7.41 -8.98
N ARG A 319 6.07 8.57 -9.51
CA ARG A 319 4.96 8.65 -10.47
C ARG A 319 5.28 7.95 -11.79
N VAL A 320 6.48 8.12 -12.31
CA VAL A 320 6.91 7.39 -13.52
C VAL A 320 6.82 5.89 -13.30
N ARG A 321 7.33 5.40 -12.18
CA ARG A 321 7.23 3.98 -11.81
C ARG A 321 5.77 3.54 -11.69
N GLU A 322 4.89 4.34 -11.07
CA GLU A 322 3.45 4.05 -10.98
C GLU A 322 2.82 3.91 -12.35
N ILE A 323 3.08 4.84 -13.27
CA ILE A 323 2.58 4.77 -14.66
C ILE A 323 3.03 3.48 -15.34
N ILE A 324 4.32 3.12 -15.23
CA ILE A 324 4.86 1.89 -15.82
C ILE A 324 4.08 0.67 -15.30
N TRP A 325 3.87 0.57 -13.99
CA TRP A 325 3.16 -0.57 -13.40
C TRP A 325 1.66 -0.56 -13.67
N ILE A 326 1.02 0.60 -13.80
CA ILE A 326 -0.37 0.72 -14.26
C ILE A 326 -0.49 0.17 -15.68
N LEU A 327 0.39 0.56 -16.60
CA LEU A 327 0.40 0.07 -17.98
C LEU A 327 0.61 -1.45 -18.04
N ILE A 328 1.56 -1.98 -17.27
CA ILE A 328 1.78 -3.44 -17.15
C ILE A 328 0.51 -4.12 -16.64
N GLY A 329 -0.12 -3.62 -15.58
CA GLY A 329 -1.33 -4.18 -15.02
C GLY A 329 -2.51 -4.18 -15.99
N ILE A 330 -2.71 -3.07 -16.73
CA ILE A 330 -3.74 -2.97 -17.78
C ILE A 330 -3.49 -3.97 -18.92
N LEU A 331 -2.24 -4.16 -19.34
CA LEU A 331 -1.88 -5.15 -20.35
C LEU A 331 -2.16 -6.59 -19.87
N LEU A 332 -1.84 -6.89 -18.60
CA LEU A 332 -2.10 -8.20 -18.01
C LEU A 332 -3.59 -8.54 -17.92
N MET A 333 -4.50 -7.55 -17.86
CA MET A 333 -5.95 -7.79 -17.92
C MET A 333 -6.43 -8.38 -19.26
N LYS A 334 -5.69 -8.15 -20.35
CA LYS A 334 -6.03 -8.72 -21.67
C LYS A 334 -5.57 -10.16 -21.84
N ILE A 335 -4.51 -10.56 -21.14
CA ILE A 335 -3.93 -11.92 -21.26
C ILE A 335 -4.84 -12.97 -20.58
N ASP A 336 -5.64 -12.55 -19.60
CA ASP A 336 -6.58 -13.43 -18.88
C ASP A 336 -7.82 -13.85 -19.71
N LYS A 337 -7.92 -13.46 -20.96
CA LYS A 337 -9.04 -13.80 -21.87
C LYS A 337 -8.82 -15.11 -22.64
N LYS A 338 -7.71 -15.81 -22.43
CA LYS A 338 -7.47 -17.16 -22.95
C LYS A 338 -7.44 -18.13 -21.78
#